data_5414ea0145d61051e1543d70867b46a8
#
_entry.id   5414ea0145d61051e1543d70867b46a8
#
_cell.length_a   1.000
_cell.length_b   1.000
_cell.length_c   1.000
_cell.angle_alpha   90.00
_cell.angle_beta   90.00
_cell.angle_gamma   90.00
#
_symmetry.space_group_name_H-M   'P 1'
#
loop_
_entity.id
_entity.type
_entity.pdbx_description
1 polymer ?
#
loop_
_entity_poly.entity_id
_entity_poly.type
_entity_poly.pdbx_seq_one_letter_code
_entity_poly.pdbx_strand_id
1 'polypeptide(L)'
;MRAAEAGKEVSVLVQLQARFDEEANITWARALEEVGVHVVYGLVGYKTHCKACLIVRQEADAIRRYCHLATGNYNVRTSGVYSDIGLFTCRESFGEISPNFSTC
;
A
#
# COMPACT_ATOMS: atom_id res chain seq x y z
N MET A 1 -2.43 10.63 2.56
CA MET A 1 -2.86 11.71 3.46
C MET A 1 -4.20 12.32 3.03
N ARG A 2 -4.33 12.91 1.87
CA ARG A 2 -5.59 13.57 1.41
C ARG A 2 -6.85 12.71 1.56
N ALA A 3 -6.79 11.41 1.27
CA ALA A 3 -7.95 10.53 1.39
C ALA A 3 -8.40 10.38 2.85
N ALA A 4 -7.48 10.22 3.80
CA ALA A 4 -7.78 10.14 5.22
C ALA A 4 -8.33 11.46 5.76
N GLU A 5 -7.75 12.59 5.35
CA GLU A 5 -8.23 13.93 5.69
C GLU A 5 -9.66 14.20 5.14
N ALA A 6 -9.99 13.56 4.01
CA ALA A 6 -11.34 13.60 3.41
C ALA A 6 -12.33 12.60 4.03
N GLY A 7 -11.98 11.95 5.14
CA GLY A 7 -12.84 11.01 5.85
C GLY A 7 -12.89 9.59 5.27
N LYS A 8 -11.94 9.22 4.40
CA LYS A 8 -11.83 7.86 3.89
C LYS A 8 -11.05 6.97 4.85
N GLU A 9 -11.44 5.70 4.94
CA GLU A 9 -10.63 4.71 5.65
C GLU A 9 -9.39 4.38 4.81
N VAL A 10 -8.23 4.56 5.42
CA VAL A 10 -6.94 4.29 4.80
C VAL A 10 -6.12 3.41 5.74
N SER A 11 -5.63 2.29 5.21
CA SER A 11 -4.71 1.40 5.92
C SER A 11 -3.44 1.24 5.09
N VAL A 12 -2.30 1.30 5.73
CA VAL A 12 -0.98 1.19 5.09
C VAL A 12 -0.11 0.21 5.86
N LEU A 13 0.46 -0.74 5.15
CA LEU A 13 1.51 -1.60 5.68
C LEU A 13 2.87 -0.99 5.36
N VAL A 14 3.63 -0.68 6.40
CA VAL A 14 4.97 -0.09 6.28
C VAL A 14 6.02 -1.10 6.73
N GLN A 15 6.99 -1.37 5.86
CA GLN A 15 8.16 -2.17 6.20
C GLN A 15 9.24 -1.27 6.81
N LEU A 16 9.50 -1.40 8.11
CA LEU A 16 10.48 -0.57 8.82
C LEU A 16 11.93 -0.96 8.53
N GLN A 17 12.19 -2.23 8.24
CA GLN A 17 13.53 -2.74 7.93
C GLN A 17 13.89 -2.61 6.44
N ALA A 18 13.53 -1.51 5.83
CA ALA A 18 13.95 -1.21 4.47
C ALA A 18 15.42 -0.78 4.48
N ARG A 19 16.22 -1.44 3.66
CA ARG A 19 17.65 -1.14 3.49
C ARG A 19 17.84 0.34 3.12
N PHE A 20 18.53 1.12 3.96
CA PHE A 20 18.88 2.54 3.78
C PHE A 20 17.78 3.60 4.05
N ASP A 21 16.54 3.24 4.39
CA ASP A 21 15.45 4.22 4.55
C ASP A 21 14.63 4.05 5.84
N GLU A 22 15.19 3.45 6.90
CA GLU A 22 14.45 3.17 8.14
C GLU A 22 13.92 4.43 8.81
N GLU A 23 14.74 5.48 8.94
CA GLU A 23 14.31 6.75 9.56
C GLU A 23 13.23 7.45 8.75
N ALA A 24 13.36 7.46 7.42
CA ALA A 24 12.36 8.03 6.54
C ALA A 24 11.02 7.29 6.65
N ASN A 25 11.04 5.96 6.71
CA ASN A 25 9.84 5.14 6.86
C ASN A 25 9.14 5.37 8.21
N ILE A 26 9.88 5.53 9.30
CA ILE A 26 9.32 5.86 10.62
C ILE A 26 8.68 7.25 10.59
N THR A 27 9.34 8.22 10.01
CA THR A 27 8.82 9.60 9.89
C THR A 27 7.53 9.64 9.08
N TRP A 28 7.49 8.95 7.95
CA TRP A 28 6.29 8.83 7.13
C TRP A 28 5.16 8.09 7.82
N ALA A 29 5.46 7.01 8.53
CA ALA A 29 4.49 6.25 9.30
C ALA A 29 3.82 7.12 10.37
N ARG A 30 4.57 7.89 11.12
CA ARG A 30 4.06 8.84 12.11
C ARG A 30 3.18 9.93 11.49
N ALA A 31 3.63 10.51 10.39
CA ALA A 31 2.85 11.52 9.67
C ALA A 31 1.53 10.97 9.12
N LEU A 32 1.50 9.72 8.70
CA LEU A 32 0.26 9.04 8.29
C LEU A 32 -0.68 8.80 9.47
N GLU A 33 -0.17 8.36 10.61
CA GLU A 33 -0.96 8.17 11.84
C GLU A 33 -1.60 9.47 12.32
N GLU A 34 -0.87 10.58 12.26
CA GLU A 34 -1.37 11.91 12.65
C GLU A 34 -2.60 12.36 11.86
N VAL A 35 -2.73 11.95 10.61
CA VAL A 35 -3.89 12.27 9.76
C VAL A 35 -4.98 11.18 9.77
N GLY A 36 -4.88 10.21 10.68
CA GLY A 36 -5.90 9.19 10.88
C GLY A 36 -5.77 7.94 10.02
N VAL A 37 -4.62 7.71 9.39
CA VAL A 37 -4.34 6.47 8.65
C VAL A 37 -4.03 5.35 9.64
N HIS A 38 -4.63 4.18 9.43
CA HIS A 38 -4.27 2.98 10.17
C HIS A 38 -2.96 2.41 9.61
N VAL A 39 -1.88 2.51 10.37
CA VAL A 39 -0.57 2.03 9.98
C VAL A 39 -0.29 0.68 10.64
N VAL A 40 0.04 -0.31 9.82
CA VAL A 40 0.47 -1.63 10.25
C VAL A 40 1.96 -1.76 9.93
N TYR A 41 2.74 -2.14 10.94
CA TYR A 41 4.17 -2.37 10.79
C TYR A 41 4.45 -3.82 10.44
N GLY A 42 5.38 -4.06 9.52
CA GLY A 42 5.81 -5.39 9.14
C GLY A 42 6.42 -6.16 10.32
N LEU A 43 6.29 -7.48 10.29
CA LEU A 43 6.85 -8.34 11.33
C LEU A 43 8.37 -8.35 11.31
N VAL A 44 8.97 -8.32 12.51
CA VAL A 44 10.42 -8.45 12.67
C VAL A 44 10.88 -9.81 12.16
N GLY A 45 11.91 -9.81 11.32
CA GLY A 45 12.48 -11.02 10.73
C GLY A 45 11.85 -11.46 9.41
N TYR A 46 10.75 -10.85 8.99
CA TYR A 46 10.12 -11.11 7.70
C TYR A 46 10.16 -9.86 6.81
N LYS A 47 10.57 -10.05 5.57
CA LYS A 47 10.54 -8.99 4.55
C LYS A 47 9.30 -9.16 3.68
N THR A 48 8.46 -8.14 3.66
CA THR A 48 7.34 -8.08 2.71
C THR A 48 7.86 -7.55 1.38
N HIS A 49 7.76 -8.35 0.34
CA HIS A 49 8.16 -7.96 -1.03
C HIS A 49 6.98 -7.53 -1.89
N CYS A 50 5.77 -7.70 -1.42
CA CYS A 50 4.55 -7.33 -2.11
C CYS A 50 4.43 -5.80 -2.26
N LYS A 51 4.14 -5.34 -3.47
CA LYS A 51 3.81 -3.96 -3.80
C LYS A 51 2.40 -3.95 -4.37
N ALA A 52 1.45 -3.72 -3.50
CA ALA A 52 0.03 -3.73 -3.85
C ALA A 52 -0.67 -2.50 -3.28
N CYS A 53 -1.63 -2.01 -4.03
CA CYS A 53 -2.57 -1.00 -3.56
C CYS A 53 -3.97 -1.47 -3.90
N LEU A 54 -4.87 -1.47 -2.92
CA LEU A 54 -6.28 -1.80 -3.09
C LEU A 54 -7.12 -0.57 -2.80
N ILE A 55 -7.99 -0.23 -3.74
CA ILE A 55 -8.99 0.82 -3.58
C ILE A 55 -10.37 0.17 -3.66
N VAL A 56 -11.15 0.29 -2.59
CA VAL A 56 -12.54 -0.16 -2.54
C VAL A 56 -13.44 1.06 -2.69
N ARG A 57 -14.28 1.03 -3.69
CA ARG A 57 -15.15 2.15 -4.03
C ARG A 57 -16.61 1.71 -4.15
N GLN A 58 -17.50 2.47 -3.51
CA GLN A 58 -18.94 2.35 -3.74
C GLN A 58 -19.28 3.06 -5.05
N GLU A 59 -19.75 2.30 -6.03
CA GLU A 59 -20.27 2.82 -7.29
C GLU A 59 -21.79 2.70 -7.33
N ALA A 60 -22.45 3.25 -8.36
CA ALA A 60 -23.90 3.33 -8.42
C ALA A 60 -24.61 1.95 -8.41
N ASP A 61 -23.97 0.91 -8.93
CA ASP A 61 -24.49 -0.45 -9.09
C ASP A 61 -23.95 -1.44 -8.06
N ALA A 62 -22.70 -1.24 -7.57
CA ALA A 62 -22.05 -2.19 -6.68
C ALA A 62 -20.77 -1.59 -6.02
N ILE A 63 -20.19 -2.33 -5.08
CA ILE A 63 -18.85 -2.09 -4.57
C ILE A 63 -17.86 -2.64 -5.60
N ARG A 64 -16.92 -1.82 -6.02
CA ARG A 64 -15.86 -2.19 -6.96
C ARG A 64 -14.49 -2.07 -6.33
N ARG A 65 -13.64 -3.04 -6.60
CA ARG A 65 -12.27 -3.10 -6.12
C ARG A 65 -11.30 -2.84 -7.26
N TYR A 66 -10.43 -1.87 -7.07
CA TYR A 66 -9.37 -1.53 -8.01
C TYR A 66 -8.04 -1.90 -7.38
N CYS A 67 -7.26 -2.72 -8.06
CA CYS A 67 -5.97 -3.19 -7.58
C CYS A 67 -4.85 -2.66 -8.47
N HIS A 68 -3.78 -2.23 -7.84
CA HIS A 68 -2.49 -2.01 -8.49
C HIS A 68 -1.48 -2.96 -7.88
N LEU A 69 -0.84 -3.76 -8.72
CA LEU A 69 0.24 -4.67 -8.36
C LEU A 69 1.49 -4.26 -9.12
N ALA A 70 2.62 -4.23 -8.46
CA ALA A 70 3.86 -3.82 -9.08
C ALA A 70 5.04 -4.70 -8.67
N THR A 71 6.04 -4.77 -9.54
CA THR A 71 7.34 -5.39 -9.24
C THR A 71 8.26 -4.43 -8.50
N GLY A 72 8.10 -3.13 -8.73
CA GLY A 72 8.89 -2.06 -8.13
C GLY A 72 8.29 -1.45 -6.89
N ASN A 73 9.14 -0.98 -5.98
CA ASN A 73 8.71 -0.29 -4.77
C ASN A 73 8.07 1.07 -5.09
N TYR A 74 7.10 1.48 -4.26
CA TYR A 74 6.53 2.83 -4.29
C TYR A 74 7.53 3.86 -3.74
N ASN A 75 8.64 4.01 -4.42
CA ASN A 75 9.72 4.92 -4.05
C ASN A 75 10.18 5.71 -5.29
N VAL A 76 10.09 7.03 -5.21
CA VAL A 76 10.39 7.93 -6.34
C VAL A 76 11.84 7.79 -6.83
N ARG A 77 12.79 7.60 -5.92
CA ARG A 77 14.21 7.48 -6.26
C ARG A 77 14.51 6.19 -7.04
N THR A 78 13.99 5.06 -6.53
CA THR A 78 14.23 3.76 -7.15
C THR A 78 13.46 3.57 -8.45
N SER A 79 12.27 4.15 -8.58
CA SER A 79 11.46 4.07 -9.79
C SER A 79 12.09 4.77 -10.99
N GLY A 80 12.97 5.74 -10.76
CA GLY A 80 13.73 6.41 -11.82
C GLY A 80 14.96 5.64 -12.31
N VAL A 81 15.41 4.62 -11.58
CA VAL A 81 16.66 3.86 -11.85
C VAL A 81 16.37 2.45 -12.34
N TYR A 82 15.33 1.80 -11.84
CA TYR A 82 14.97 0.42 -12.18
C TYR A 82 13.81 0.36 -13.16
N SER A 83 13.84 -0.63 -14.06
CA SER A 83 12.71 -0.97 -14.91
C SER A 83 11.73 -1.85 -14.17
N ASP A 84 10.50 -1.37 -13.99
CA ASP A 84 9.45 -2.05 -13.25
C ASP A 84 8.21 -2.27 -14.11
N ILE A 85 7.43 -3.29 -13.76
CA ILE A 85 6.16 -3.61 -14.40
C ILE A 85 5.05 -3.40 -13.37
N GLY A 86 4.01 -2.66 -13.76
CA GLY A 86 2.81 -2.46 -12.97
C GLY A 86 1.57 -2.98 -13.68
N LEU A 87 0.63 -3.51 -12.95
CA LEU A 87 -0.67 -3.98 -13.42
C LEU A 87 -1.78 -3.24 -12.69
N PHE A 88 -2.67 -2.60 -13.43
CA PHE A 88 -3.95 -2.07 -12.92
C PHE A 88 -5.08 -3.00 -13.34
N THR A 89 -5.93 -3.39 -12.40
CA THR A 89 -7.07 -4.27 -12.68
C THR A 89 -8.24 -3.97 -11.74
N CYS A 90 -9.47 -4.18 -12.23
CA CYS A 90 -10.68 -4.17 -11.43
C CYS A 90 -11.42 -5.53 -11.48
N ARG A 91 -10.75 -6.59 -11.91
CA ARG A 91 -11.32 -7.95 -11.88
C ARG A 91 -11.55 -8.39 -10.44
N GLU A 92 -12.72 -8.93 -10.16
CA GLU A 92 -13.13 -9.37 -8.82
C GLU A 92 -12.15 -10.36 -8.18
N SER A 93 -11.66 -11.33 -8.96
CA SER A 93 -10.69 -12.33 -8.50
C SER A 93 -9.40 -11.72 -7.91
N PHE A 94 -8.92 -10.62 -8.45
CA PHE A 94 -7.76 -9.89 -7.89
C PHE A 94 -8.13 -9.12 -6.62
N GLY A 95 -9.33 -8.56 -6.55
CA GLY A 95 -9.82 -7.86 -5.37
C GLY A 95 -10.07 -8.79 -4.18
N GLU A 96 -10.41 -10.03 -4.41
CA GLU A 96 -10.56 -11.06 -3.37
C GLU A 96 -9.22 -11.54 -2.82
N ILE A 97 -8.19 -11.60 -3.64
CA ILE A 97 -6.84 -11.98 -3.22
C ILE A 97 -6.18 -10.87 -2.38
N SER A 98 -6.42 -9.61 -2.74
CA SER A 98 -5.78 -8.46 -2.11
C SER A 98 -5.98 -8.35 -0.59
N PRO A 99 -7.16 -8.61 -0.01
CA PRO A 99 -7.35 -8.63 1.43
C PRO A 99 -6.52 -9.69 2.15
N ASN A 100 -6.17 -10.77 1.47
CA ASN A 100 -5.36 -11.85 2.04
C ASN A 100 -3.86 -11.53 2.07
N PHE A 101 -3.41 -10.53 1.34
CA PHE A 101 -2.02 -10.06 1.39
C PHE A 101 -1.65 -9.40 2.72
N SER A 102 -2.63 -8.98 3.51
CA SER A 102 -2.37 -8.47 4.86
C SER A 102 -1.95 -9.57 5.84
N THR A 103 -2.06 -10.82 5.47
CA THR A 103 -1.63 -11.99 6.25
C THR A 103 -0.34 -12.65 5.73
N CYS A 104 0.25 -12.10 4.67
CA CYS A 104 1.52 -12.59 4.12
C CYS A 104 2.73 -11.96 4.81
#